data_4b46468f725a0314c4a51bf72a99d452
#
_entry.id   4b46468f725a0314c4a51bf72a99d452
#
_cell.length_a   1.000
_cell.length_b   1.000
_cell.length_c   1.000
_cell.angle_alpha   90.00
_cell.angle_beta   90.00
_cell.angle_gamma   90.00
#
_symmetry.space_group_name_H-M   'P 1'
#
loop_
_entity.id
_entity.type
_entity.pdbx_description
1 polymer ?
#
loop_
_entity_poly.entity_id
_entity_poly.type
_entity_poly.pdbx_seq_one_letter_code
_entity_poly.pdbx_strand_id
1 'polypeptide(L)'
;MGGVAMGVLSALPIISAGNLCCCLWVVSGGVLAAYLFQQDRAAPMTPADGALVGLLAGLVGALVQSLVSIPVDLVIGPFEQTIRQRVLEMGTLPPEVRDLLERYGRSGVTGGTMGAAIYVISRLIGLIAGPFVGGIFSTLGGLLGALIFKKQTPPDVIDVPAT
;
A
#
# COMPACT_ATOMS: atom_id res chain seq x y z
N MET A 1 -2.10 -2.19 -13.46
CA MET A 1 -1.55 -3.44 -12.91
C MET A 1 -0.80 -3.21 -11.61
N GLY A 2 0.19 -2.29 -11.54
CA GLY A 2 0.99 -2.05 -10.32
C GLY A 2 0.18 -1.72 -9.06
N GLY A 3 -0.83 -0.85 -9.16
CA GLY A 3 -1.71 -0.49 -8.03
C GLY A 3 -2.55 -1.67 -7.51
N VAL A 4 -3.03 -2.54 -8.40
CA VAL A 4 -3.80 -3.73 -8.01
C VAL A 4 -2.91 -4.73 -7.27
N ALA A 5 -1.72 -5.03 -7.79
CA ALA A 5 -0.76 -5.92 -7.13
C ALA A 5 -0.37 -5.41 -5.74
N MET A 6 -0.10 -4.11 -5.62
CA MET A 6 0.17 -3.44 -4.35
C MET A 6 -1.00 -3.58 -3.37
N GLY A 7 -2.23 -3.31 -3.83
CA GLY A 7 -3.42 -3.36 -2.98
C GLY A 7 -3.68 -4.76 -2.42
N VAL A 8 -3.56 -5.80 -3.25
CA VAL A 8 -3.71 -7.20 -2.83
C VAL A 8 -2.63 -7.61 -1.84
N LEU A 9 -1.36 -7.31 -2.13
CA LEU A 9 -0.24 -7.63 -1.23
C LEU A 9 -0.37 -6.91 0.12
N SER A 10 -0.78 -5.64 0.11
CA SER A 10 -0.96 -4.86 1.34
C SER A 10 -2.15 -5.31 2.19
N ALA A 11 -3.10 -6.05 1.62
CA ALA A 11 -4.24 -6.59 2.36
C ALA A 11 -3.88 -7.83 3.19
N LEU A 12 -2.77 -8.50 2.90
CA LEU A 12 -2.33 -9.69 3.64
C LEU A 12 -1.62 -9.28 4.94
N PRO A 13 -2.02 -9.80 6.12
CA PRO A 13 -1.55 -9.33 7.43
C PRO A 13 -0.03 -9.46 7.62
N ILE A 14 0.58 -10.54 7.16
CA ILE A 14 2.03 -10.76 7.28
C ILE A 14 2.80 -9.80 6.37
N ILE A 15 2.29 -9.56 5.17
CA ILE A 15 2.93 -8.71 4.17
C ILE A 15 2.71 -7.23 4.50
N SER A 16 1.58 -6.89 5.13
CA SER A 16 1.29 -5.53 5.60
C SER A 16 2.28 -5.03 6.65
N ALA A 17 2.92 -5.94 7.40
CA ALA A 17 4.01 -5.57 8.32
C ALA A 17 5.19 -4.89 7.60
N GLY A 18 5.44 -5.20 6.32
CA GLY A 18 6.42 -4.51 5.49
C GLY A 18 6.08 -3.04 5.22
N ASN A 19 4.81 -2.64 5.31
CA ASN A 19 4.41 -1.23 5.19
C ASN A 19 4.76 -0.40 6.43
N LEU A 20 4.98 -1.02 7.60
CA LEU A 20 5.49 -0.35 8.80
C LEU A 20 6.93 0.15 8.58
N CYS A 21 7.68 -0.50 7.69
CA CYS A 21 9.03 -0.12 7.31
C CYS A 21 9.00 0.82 6.08
N CYS A 22 8.57 2.08 6.28
CA CYS A 22 8.59 3.15 5.26
C CYS A 22 7.71 2.92 4.02
N CYS A 23 6.54 2.30 4.18
CA CYS A 23 5.59 2.07 3.07
C CYS A 23 6.22 1.37 1.85
N LEU A 24 7.13 0.42 2.09
CA LEU A 24 7.95 -0.24 1.08
C LEU A 24 7.10 -0.79 -0.08
N TRP A 25 5.97 -1.43 0.22
CA TRP A 25 5.08 -1.99 -0.80
C TRP A 25 4.39 -0.91 -1.63
N VAL A 26 4.06 0.23 -1.01
CA VAL A 26 3.40 1.36 -1.68
C VAL A 26 4.35 2.03 -2.65
N VAL A 27 5.58 2.28 -2.22
CA VAL A 27 6.65 2.84 -3.07
C VAL A 27 6.97 1.88 -4.22
N SER A 28 7.13 0.58 -3.94
CA SER A 28 7.39 -0.45 -4.95
C SER A 28 6.28 -0.53 -6.00
N GLY A 29 5.01 -0.38 -5.57
CA GLY A 29 3.85 -0.33 -6.47
C GLY A 29 3.90 0.87 -7.41
N GLY A 30 4.33 2.03 -6.95
CA GLY A 30 4.55 3.23 -7.75
C GLY A 30 5.69 3.05 -8.77
N VAL A 31 6.81 2.47 -8.34
CA VAL A 31 7.96 2.13 -9.21
C VAL A 31 7.52 1.15 -10.30
N LEU A 32 6.79 0.09 -9.94
CA LEU A 32 6.30 -0.91 -10.89
C LEU A 32 5.31 -0.28 -11.89
N ALA A 33 4.43 0.59 -11.45
CA ALA A 33 3.49 1.29 -12.32
C ALA A 33 4.24 2.17 -13.34
N ALA A 34 5.26 2.90 -12.91
CA ALA A 34 6.11 3.71 -13.78
C ALA A 34 6.89 2.84 -14.78
N TYR A 35 7.41 1.69 -14.35
CA TYR A 35 8.09 0.74 -15.22
C TYR A 35 7.18 0.21 -16.32
N LEU A 36 5.99 -0.26 -15.98
CA LEU A 36 5.00 -0.76 -16.94
C LEU A 36 4.57 0.34 -17.93
N PHE A 37 4.35 1.55 -17.43
CA PHE A 37 3.99 2.69 -18.25
C PHE A 37 5.08 3.06 -19.27
N GLN A 38 6.36 2.96 -18.87
CA GLN A 38 7.49 3.24 -19.76
C GLN A 38 7.66 2.14 -20.82
N GLN A 39 7.30 0.88 -20.52
CA GLN A 39 7.39 -0.21 -21.51
C GLN A 39 6.51 0.03 -22.72
N ASP A 40 5.29 0.53 -22.50
CA ASP A 40 4.29 0.73 -23.57
C ASP A 40 4.53 2.02 -24.37
N ARG A 41 5.52 2.86 -23.97
CA ARG A 41 5.83 4.12 -24.65
C ARG A 41 7.18 4.07 -25.39
N ALA A 42 7.19 4.62 -26.60
CA ALA A 42 8.43 4.85 -27.35
C ALA A 42 9.22 6.05 -26.81
N ALA A 43 8.51 7.12 -26.39
CA ALA A 43 9.11 8.34 -25.85
C ALA A 43 9.58 8.16 -24.39
N PRO A 44 10.66 8.82 -23.98
CA PRO A 44 11.12 8.81 -22.60
C PRO A 44 10.08 9.45 -21.69
N MET A 45 9.86 8.82 -20.52
CA MET A 45 8.92 9.31 -19.51
C MET A 45 9.49 10.53 -18.79
N THR A 46 8.66 11.56 -18.61
CA THR A 46 9.01 12.71 -17.78
C THR A 46 8.81 12.41 -16.29
N PRO A 47 9.47 13.13 -15.38
CA PRO A 47 9.20 12.99 -13.95
C PRO A 47 7.74 13.29 -13.58
N ALA A 48 7.08 14.21 -14.28
CA ALA A 48 5.67 14.54 -14.09
C ALA A 48 4.77 13.36 -14.46
N ASP A 49 5.05 12.65 -15.56
CA ASP A 49 4.33 11.42 -15.93
C ASP A 49 4.50 10.35 -14.84
N GLY A 50 5.72 10.19 -14.31
CA GLY A 50 6.00 9.24 -13.24
C GLY A 50 5.23 9.57 -11.96
N ALA A 51 5.18 10.84 -11.57
CA ALA A 51 4.40 11.30 -10.42
C ALA A 51 2.90 11.01 -10.60
N LEU A 52 2.35 11.31 -11.77
CA LEU A 52 0.93 11.10 -12.07
C LEU A 52 0.56 9.61 -12.09
N VAL A 53 1.38 8.78 -12.73
CA VAL A 53 1.19 7.32 -12.77
C VAL A 53 1.31 6.72 -11.36
N GLY A 54 2.28 7.18 -10.57
CA GLY A 54 2.44 6.78 -9.18
C GLY A 54 1.23 7.17 -8.34
N LEU A 55 0.73 8.41 -8.47
CA LEU A 55 -0.47 8.87 -7.76
C LEU A 55 -1.68 8.01 -8.08
N LEU A 56 -1.96 7.78 -9.37
CA LEU A 56 -3.07 6.94 -9.79
C LEU A 56 -2.92 5.49 -9.29
N ALA A 57 -1.71 4.94 -9.34
CA ALA A 57 -1.44 3.61 -8.80
C ALA A 57 -1.69 3.54 -7.29
N GLY A 58 -1.33 4.57 -6.54
CA GLY A 58 -1.59 4.68 -5.10
C GLY A 58 -3.07 4.75 -4.77
N LEU A 59 -3.84 5.56 -5.50
CA LEU A 59 -5.30 5.67 -5.32
C LEU A 59 -6.00 4.34 -5.61
N VAL A 60 -5.70 3.72 -6.76
CA VAL A 60 -6.26 2.41 -7.13
C VAL A 60 -5.84 1.34 -6.12
N GLY A 61 -4.57 1.34 -5.69
CA GLY A 61 -4.07 0.41 -4.69
C GLY A 61 -4.80 0.53 -3.35
N ALA A 62 -5.06 1.73 -2.87
CA ALA A 62 -5.79 1.98 -1.63
C ALA A 62 -7.25 1.50 -1.72
N LEU A 63 -7.93 1.70 -2.85
CA LEU A 63 -9.28 1.19 -3.09
C LEU A 63 -9.29 -0.35 -3.11
N VAL A 64 -8.38 -0.97 -3.85
CA VAL A 64 -8.25 -2.44 -3.91
C VAL A 64 -7.96 -3.01 -2.54
N GLN A 65 -7.02 -2.42 -1.80
CA GLN A 65 -6.70 -2.82 -0.43
C GLN A 65 -7.94 -2.77 0.47
N SER A 66 -8.71 -1.69 0.42
CA SER A 66 -9.92 -1.53 1.22
C SER A 66 -10.97 -2.60 0.90
N LEU A 67 -11.16 -2.93 -0.38
CA LEU A 67 -12.09 -3.97 -0.83
C LEU A 67 -11.64 -5.39 -0.43
N VAL A 68 -10.35 -5.68 -0.61
CA VAL A 68 -9.79 -7.02 -0.33
C VAL A 68 -9.65 -7.26 1.17
N SER A 69 -9.38 -6.23 1.96
CA SER A 69 -9.23 -6.38 3.41
C SER A 69 -10.52 -6.81 4.13
N ILE A 70 -11.71 -6.47 3.62
CA ILE A 70 -12.98 -6.88 4.23
C ILE A 70 -13.13 -8.41 4.27
N PRO A 71 -13.09 -9.13 3.13
CA PRO A 71 -13.17 -10.60 3.17
C PRO A 71 -11.97 -11.25 3.87
N VAL A 72 -10.78 -10.67 3.77
CA VAL A 72 -9.59 -11.17 4.47
C VAL A 72 -9.79 -11.11 5.98
N ASP A 73 -10.29 -10.00 6.53
CA ASP A 73 -10.54 -9.86 7.96
C ASP A 73 -11.62 -10.85 8.46
N LEU A 74 -12.65 -11.12 7.64
CA LEU A 74 -13.69 -12.09 7.98
C LEU A 74 -13.17 -13.52 8.06
N VAL A 75 -12.23 -13.89 7.19
CA VAL A 75 -11.65 -15.25 7.14
C VAL A 75 -10.50 -15.42 8.13
N ILE A 76 -9.60 -14.44 8.21
CA ILE A 76 -8.37 -14.52 9.00
C ILE A 76 -8.58 -14.03 10.43
N GLY A 77 -9.54 -13.13 10.67
CA GLY A 77 -9.79 -12.53 11.99
C GLY A 77 -9.96 -13.55 13.14
N PRO A 78 -10.74 -14.64 12.98
CA PRO A 78 -10.85 -15.68 14.01
C PRO A 78 -9.51 -16.38 14.30
N PHE A 79 -8.70 -16.59 13.27
CA PHE A 79 -7.39 -17.22 13.41
C PHE A 79 -6.36 -16.30 14.09
N GLU A 80 -6.35 -15.02 13.74
CA GLU A 80 -5.51 -14.03 14.42
C GLU A 80 -5.81 -13.93 15.93
N GLN A 81 -7.09 -14.02 16.30
CA GLN A 81 -7.48 -14.02 17.72
C GLN A 81 -6.94 -15.23 18.47
N THR A 82 -6.98 -16.41 17.84
CA THR A 82 -6.44 -17.64 18.44
C THR A 82 -4.93 -17.52 18.64
N ILE A 83 -4.20 -17.04 17.63
CA ILE A 83 -2.75 -16.82 17.75
C ILE A 83 -2.44 -15.80 18.84
N ARG A 84 -3.14 -14.69 18.88
CA ARG A 84 -2.94 -13.65 19.88
C ARG A 84 -3.16 -14.16 21.30
N GLN A 85 -4.23 -14.94 21.53
CA GLN A 85 -4.50 -15.55 22.83
C GLN A 85 -3.35 -16.47 23.25
N ARG A 86 -2.86 -17.32 22.34
CA ARG A 86 -1.70 -18.18 22.63
C ARG A 86 -0.44 -17.38 22.94
N VAL A 87 -0.18 -16.28 22.22
CA VAL A 87 0.96 -15.42 22.47
C VAL A 87 0.87 -14.73 23.84
N LEU A 88 -0.33 -14.29 24.22
CA LEU A 88 -0.57 -13.71 25.57
C LEU A 88 -0.42 -14.74 26.70
N GLU A 89 -0.80 -16.00 26.44
CA GLU A 89 -0.66 -17.11 27.40
C GLU A 89 0.79 -17.57 27.60
N MET A 90 1.66 -17.40 26.60
CA MET A 90 3.08 -17.76 26.72
C MET A 90 3.87 -16.95 27.75
N GLY A 91 3.32 -15.85 28.26
CA GLY A 91 3.86 -15.10 29.41
C GLY A 91 5.23 -14.44 29.26
N THR A 92 5.87 -14.59 28.09
CA THR A 92 7.23 -14.11 27.80
C THR A 92 7.29 -12.69 27.27
N LEU A 93 6.14 -12.01 27.11
CA LEU A 93 6.04 -10.69 26.52
C LEU A 93 6.34 -9.59 27.56
N PRO A 94 7.09 -8.54 27.16
CA PRO A 94 7.18 -7.31 27.96
C PRO A 94 5.80 -6.71 28.23
N PRO A 95 5.57 -6.10 29.40
CA PRO A 95 4.26 -5.58 29.79
C PRO A 95 3.71 -4.54 28.81
N GLU A 96 4.57 -3.74 28.16
CA GLU A 96 4.17 -2.75 27.17
C GLU A 96 3.59 -3.40 25.91
N VAL A 97 4.21 -4.49 25.46
CA VAL A 97 3.74 -5.25 24.28
C VAL A 97 2.42 -5.95 24.58
N ARG A 98 2.28 -6.47 25.79
CA ARG A 98 1.05 -7.10 26.26
C ARG A 98 -0.11 -6.11 26.28
N ASP A 99 0.07 -4.90 26.84
CA ASP A 99 -0.95 -3.85 26.87
C ASP A 99 -1.37 -3.40 25.46
N LEU A 100 -0.40 -3.27 24.54
CA LEU A 100 -0.68 -2.99 23.13
C LEU A 100 -1.53 -4.08 22.48
N LEU A 101 -1.16 -5.36 22.66
CA LEU A 101 -1.91 -6.48 22.09
C LEU A 101 -3.34 -6.58 22.65
N GLU A 102 -3.52 -6.30 23.95
CA GLU A 102 -4.84 -6.26 24.58
C GLU A 102 -5.69 -5.10 24.04
N ARG A 103 -5.12 -3.91 23.86
CA ARG A 103 -5.83 -2.75 23.29
C ARG A 103 -6.23 -2.99 21.84
N TYR A 104 -5.33 -3.48 21.01
CA TYR A 104 -5.66 -3.84 19.62
C TYR A 104 -6.71 -4.95 19.53
N GLY A 105 -6.70 -5.90 20.47
CA GLY A 105 -7.65 -6.98 20.51
C GLY A 105 -9.09 -6.56 20.82
N ARG A 106 -9.27 -5.48 21.58
CA ARG A 106 -10.60 -4.94 21.90
C ARG A 106 -11.23 -4.17 20.74
N SER A 107 -10.43 -3.73 19.78
CA SER A 107 -10.89 -2.93 18.63
C SER A 107 -11.39 -3.77 17.45
N GLY A 108 -11.41 -5.10 17.56
CA GLY A 108 -11.87 -6.00 16.50
C GLY A 108 -13.40 -6.14 16.45
N VAL A 109 -13.90 -6.72 15.34
CA VAL A 109 -15.34 -6.98 15.08
C VAL A 109 -16.03 -7.79 16.19
N THR A 110 -15.26 -8.55 16.96
CA THR A 110 -15.73 -9.44 18.03
C THR A 110 -15.90 -8.77 19.39
N GLY A 111 -15.60 -7.49 19.52
CA GLY A 111 -15.71 -6.71 20.76
C GLY A 111 -17.14 -6.29 21.14
N GLY A 112 -18.18 -6.96 20.64
CA GLY A 112 -19.58 -6.55 20.83
C GLY A 112 -19.93 -5.27 20.06
N THR A 113 -21.01 -4.60 20.42
CA THR A 113 -21.52 -3.38 19.74
C THR A 113 -20.48 -2.25 19.74
N MET A 114 -19.74 -2.08 20.82
CA MET A 114 -18.68 -1.07 20.95
C MET A 114 -17.48 -1.40 20.03
N GLY A 115 -17.06 -2.65 19.97
CA GLY A 115 -15.98 -3.10 19.08
C GLY A 115 -16.36 -2.95 17.62
N ALA A 116 -17.60 -3.28 17.24
CA ALA A 116 -18.10 -3.09 15.89
C ALA A 116 -18.12 -1.60 15.49
N ALA A 117 -18.55 -0.71 16.38
CA ALA A 117 -18.54 0.73 16.13
C ALA A 117 -17.11 1.25 15.91
N ILE A 118 -16.15 0.88 16.76
CA ILE A 118 -14.74 1.26 16.61
C ILE A 118 -14.16 0.71 15.30
N TYR A 119 -14.49 -0.53 14.93
CA TYR A 119 -14.07 -1.13 13.68
C TYR A 119 -14.58 -0.33 12.47
N VAL A 120 -15.87 0.00 12.44
CA VAL A 120 -16.46 0.80 11.34
C VAL A 120 -15.80 2.17 11.26
N ILE A 121 -15.63 2.85 12.39
CA ILE A 121 -14.99 4.17 12.43
C ILE A 121 -13.54 4.09 11.92
N SER A 122 -12.77 3.10 12.37
CA SER A 122 -11.39 2.92 11.92
C SER A 122 -11.31 2.61 10.41
N ARG A 123 -12.28 1.86 9.88
CA ARG A 123 -12.40 1.59 8.45
C ARG A 123 -12.73 2.85 7.64
N LEU A 124 -13.63 3.69 8.13
CA LEU A 124 -13.96 4.96 7.48
C LEU A 124 -12.76 5.91 7.48
N ILE A 125 -12.05 6.00 8.60
CA ILE A 125 -10.81 6.79 8.69
C ILE A 125 -9.76 6.23 7.71
N GLY A 126 -9.57 4.92 7.67
CA GLY A 126 -8.66 4.26 6.74
C GLY A 126 -9.00 4.47 5.28
N LEU A 127 -10.29 4.49 4.94
CA LEU A 127 -10.77 4.76 3.58
C LEU A 127 -10.46 6.18 3.12
N ILE A 128 -10.42 7.14 4.03
CA ILE A 128 -10.07 8.54 3.74
C ILE A 128 -8.55 8.72 3.79
N ALA A 129 -7.89 8.28 4.86
CA ALA A 129 -6.45 8.47 5.05
C ALA A 129 -5.61 7.59 4.11
N GLY A 130 -6.06 6.37 3.79
CA GLY A 130 -5.36 5.42 2.93
C GLY A 130 -4.98 5.98 1.56
N PRO A 131 -5.92 6.58 0.80
CA PRO A 131 -5.62 7.23 -0.48
C PRO A 131 -4.62 8.37 -0.38
N PHE A 132 -4.66 9.18 0.69
CA PHE A 132 -3.69 10.26 0.92
C PHE A 132 -2.29 9.70 1.14
N VAL A 133 -2.14 8.77 2.07
CA VAL A 133 -0.85 8.14 2.37
C VAL A 133 -0.36 7.34 1.17
N GLY A 134 -1.22 6.49 0.60
CA GLY A 134 -0.91 5.70 -0.58
C GLY A 134 -0.54 6.56 -1.78
N GLY A 135 -1.27 7.65 -2.01
CA GLY A 135 -1.00 8.63 -3.07
C GLY A 135 0.37 9.27 -2.92
N ILE A 136 0.71 9.80 -1.74
CA ILE A 136 2.00 10.47 -1.49
C ILE A 136 3.17 9.49 -1.72
N PHE A 137 3.17 8.34 -1.05
CA PHE A 137 4.28 7.38 -1.15
C PHE A 137 4.38 6.71 -2.51
N SER A 138 3.26 6.42 -3.16
CA SER A 138 3.26 5.86 -4.51
C SER A 138 3.68 6.90 -5.56
N THR A 139 3.41 8.19 -5.35
CA THR A 139 3.93 9.28 -6.18
C THR A 139 5.45 9.36 -6.09
N LEU A 140 6.02 9.24 -4.88
CA LEU A 140 7.48 9.15 -4.71
C LEU A 140 8.04 7.92 -5.43
N GLY A 141 7.36 6.77 -5.33
CA GLY A 141 7.72 5.57 -6.09
C GLY A 141 7.68 5.77 -7.61
N GLY A 142 6.65 6.43 -8.12
CA GLY A 142 6.51 6.77 -9.54
C GLY A 142 7.59 7.72 -10.04
N LEU A 143 7.96 8.74 -9.24
CA LEU A 143 9.10 9.62 -9.53
C LEU A 143 10.42 8.86 -9.58
N LEU A 144 10.68 8.00 -8.59
CA LEU A 144 11.87 7.14 -8.58
C LEU A 144 11.90 6.22 -9.80
N GLY A 145 10.75 5.61 -10.14
CA GLY A 145 10.61 4.78 -11.34
C GLY A 145 10.91 5.55 -12.63
N ALA A 146 10.42 6.78 -12.74
CA ALA A 146 10.72 7.65 -13.90
C ALA A 146 12.21 7.95 -14.03
N LEU A 147 12.92 8.16 -12.92
CA LEU A 147 14.37 8.42 -12.93
C LEU A 147 15.18 7.17 -13.27
N ILE A 148 14.78 6.01 -12.74
CA ILE A 148 15.50 4.75 -12.93
C ILE A 148 15.30 4.19 -14.35
N PHE A 149 14.06 4.22 -14.85
CA PHE A 149 13.68 3.58 -16.12
C PHE A 149 13.61 4.55 -17.31
N LYS A 150 14.14 5.76 -17.16
CA LYS A 150 14.19 6.75 -18.24
C LYS A 150 14.94 6.16 -19.44
N LYS A 151 14.24 5.97 -20.58
CA LYS A 151 14.90 5.62 -21.84
C LYS A 151 15.81 6.77 -22.27
N GLN A 152 17.04 6.46 -22.62
CA GLN A 152 17.93 7.45 -23.22
C GLN A 152 17.42 7.78 -24.63
N THR A 153 17.25 9.05 -24.92
CA THR A 153 16.97 9.50 -26.28
C THR A 153 18.23 9.22 -27.11
N PRO A 154 18.11 8.50 -28.25
CA PRO A 154 19.27 8.34 -29.14
C PRO A 154 19.85 9.70 -29.49
N PRO A 155 21.19 9.87 -29.52
CA PRO A 155 21.84 11.16 -29.78
C PRO A 155 21.63 11.70 -31.19
N ASP A 156 20.98 10.96 -32.10
CA ASP A 156 20.94 11.23 -33.53
C ASP A 156 19.65 11.86 -34.09
N VAL A 157 18.80 12.47 -33.25
CA VAL A 157 17.79 13.37 -33.79
C VAL A 157 18.38 14.77 -33.81
N ILE A 158 19.31 15.00 -34.79
CA ILE A 158 19.63 16.36 -35.20
C ILE A 158 18.38 16.90 -35.86
N ASP A 159 17.69 17.85 -35.19
CA ASP A 159 16.66 18.67 -35.81
C ASP A 159 17.30 19.38 -37.03
N VAL A 160 17.11 18.81 -38.20
CA VAL A 160 17.43 19.48 -39.43
C VAL A 160 16.38 20.56 -39.59
N PRO A 161 16.75 21.86 -39.48
CA PRO A 161 15.78 22.92 -39.69
C PRO A 161 15.24 22.80 -41.12
N ALA A 162 13.91 22.69 -41.26
CA ALA A 162 13.27 22.72 -42.57
C ALA A 162 13.56 24.10 -43.20
N THR A 163 14.41 24.12 -44.23
CA THR A 163 14.65 25.25 -45.11
C THR A 163 13.52 25.41 -46.10
#